data_1d236acd25c44adae3a3c5c5dd4e16fc
#
_entry.id   1d236acd25c44adae3a3c5c5dd4e16fc
#
_cell.length_a   1.000
_cell.length_b   1.000
_cell.length_c   1.000
_cell.angle_alpha   90.00
_cell.angle_beta   90.00
_cell.angle_gamma   90.00
#
_symmetry.space_group_name_H-M   'P 1'
#
loop_
_entity.id
_entity.type
_entity.pdbx_description
1 polymer ?
#
loop_
_entity_poly.entity_id
_entity_poly.type
_entity_poly.pdbx_seq_one_letter_code
_entity_poly.pdbx_strand_id
1 'polypeptide(L)'
;MGYRIVVVGATGNVGREMLNILDEREFPVDEIAALASRNSLGTEISFGERTLKTKDLDTFDFTGWDIALFAVGSEATKQYAPRAAKSGCVVIDNSSLYRYDPDIPLIVPEVNPDAIMGYSKKNIIANPNCSTAQMVVALKPLHDRATIKRVVVSTYQSVSGSGKEAIDELWNQTKGMYVPGQEVAPKVYPKQIAFNVIPQIDVFMDDGSTKEEWKMVAETKKIIDKNIKVTATCVRVPVFVGHSEAINIEFEDFIDEEEVRDILREAPGILVVDKREPGGYVTPVECVGDYATFISRIRQDSTIENGINLWCVSDNLRKGAALNAVQIAELLGRRVLKKG
;
A
#
# COMPACT_ATOMS: atom_id res chain seq x y z
N MET A 1 18.58 -4.54 -22.25
CA MET A 1 18.99 -3.30 -21.60
C MET A 1 18.06 -3.08 -20.42
N GLY A 2 18.62 -2.83 -19.24
CA GLY A 2 17.81 -2.55 -18.05
C GLY A 2 17.43 -1.07 -17.92
N TYR A 3 16.88 -0.74 -16.79
CA TYR A 3 16.42 0.61 -16.46
C TYR A 3 17.38 1.28 -15.48
N ARG A 4 17.48 2.61 -15.57
CA ARG A 4 18.14 3.44 -14.58
C ARG A 4 17.11 3.89 -13.55
N ILE A 5 17.23 3.35 -12.32
CA ILE A 5 16.24 3.49 -11.24
C ILE A 5 16.75 4.39 -10.13
N VAL A 6 15.91 5.28 -9.66
CA VAL A 6 16.17 6.10 -8.46
C VAL A 6 15.19 5.73 -7.37
N VAL A 7 15.66 5.46 -6.15
CA VAL A 7 14.80 5.29 -4.97
C VAL A 7 14.99 6.49 -4.06
N VAL A 8 13.95 7.31 -3.91
CA VAL A 8 13.91 8.51 -3.08
C VAL A 8 13.32 8.17 -1.72
N GLY A 9 14.03 8.50 -0.65
CA GLY A 9 13.69 8.06 0.71
C GLY A 9 14.16 6.64 1.02
N ALA A 10 15.28 6.24 0.41
CA ALA A 10 15.83 4.89 0.48
C ALA A 10 16.20 4.41 1.90
N THR A 11 16.36 5.31 2.87
CA THR A 11 16.67 4.97 4.28
C THR A 11 15.43 4.59 5.09
N GLY A 12 14.22 4.94 4.63
CA GLY A 12 12.96 4.61 5.28
C GLY A 12 12.53 3.15 5.06
N ASN A 13 11.55 2.67 5.82
CA ASN A 13 11.06 1.28 5.73
C ASN A 13 10.60 0.94 4.31
N VAL A 14 9.76 1.77 3.70
CA VAL A 14 9.24 1.54 2.33
C VAL A 14 10.35 1.63 1.28
N GLY A 15 11.28 2.59 1.41
CA GLY A 15 12.38 2.73 0.45
C GLY A 15 13.36 1.55 0.48
N ARG A 16 13.67 1.01 1.67
CA ARG A 16 14.46 -0.21 1.82
C ARG A 16 13.73 -1.42 1.22
N GLU A 17 12.43 -1.52 1.47
CA GLU A 17 11.62 -2.60 0.93
C GLU A 17 11.49 -2.52 -0.61
N MET A 18 11.44 -1.32 -1.20
CA MET A 18 11.52 -1.16 -2.65
C MET A 18 12.83 -1.73 -3.23
N LEU A 19 13.95 -1.44 -2.57
CA LEU A 19 15.25 -2.01 -2.99
C LEU A 19 15.27 -3.52 -2.89
N ASN A 20 14.78 -4.08 -1.79
CA ASN A 20 14.69 -5.53 -1.61
C ASN A 20 13.82 -6.18 -2.70
N ILE A 21 12.62 -5.62 -2.95
CA ILE A 21 11.68 -6.18 -3.93
C ILE A 21 12.18 -6.05 -5.37
N LEU A 22 12.88 -4.96 -5.72
CA LEU A 22 13.52 -4.84 -7.03
C LEU A 22 14.54 -5.98 -7.28
N ASP A 23 15.30 -6.36 -6.24
CA ASP A 23 16.25 -7.47 -6.29
C ASP A 23 15.55 -8.84 -6.29
N GLU A 24 14.65 -9.09 -5.33
CA GLU A 24 13.88 -10.34 -5.22
C GLU A 24 13.10 -10.69 -6.50
N ARG A 25 12.60 -9.67 -7.22
CA ARG A 25 11.85 -9.83 -8.46
C ARG A 25 12.71 -9.76 -9.73
N GLU A 26 14.03 -9.69 -9.55
CA GLU A 26 14.98 -9.61 -10.67
C GLU A 26 14.61 -8.50 -11.66
N PHE A 27 14.16 -7.34 -11.13
CA PHE A 27 13.82 -6.19 -11.99
C PHE A 27 15.06 -5.80 -12.83
N PRO A 28 14.92 -5.59 -14.15
CA PRO A 28 16.07 -5.33 -15.02
C PRO A 28 16.68 -3.95 -14.74
N VAL A 29 17.66 -3.88 -13.83
CA VAL A 29 18.34 -2.65 -13.40
C VAL A 29 19.73 -2.55 -14.03
N ASP A 30 19.95 -1.53 -14.86
CA ASP A 30 21.30 -1.18 -15.35
C ASP A 30 22.04 -0.31 -14.33
N GLU A 31 21.36 0.70 -13.78
CA GLU A 31 21.92 1.59 -12.76
C GLU A 31 20.88 1.90 -11.69
N ILE A 32 21.32 1.98 -10.43
CA ILE A 32 20.45 2.32 -9.29
C ILE A 32 21.08 3.40 -8.42
N ALA A 33 20.27 4.38 -8.00
CA ALA A 33 20.66 5.40 -7.05
C ALA A 33 19.71 5.41 -5.85
N ALA A 34 20.29 5.40 -4.66
CA ALA A 34 19.57 5.57 -3.40
C ALA A 34 19.70 7.03 -2.94
N LEU A 35 18.55 7.73 -2.80
CA LEU A 35 18.54 9.14 -2.38
C LEU A 35 17.93 9.28 -0.98
N ALA A 36 18.48 10.21 -0.21
CA ALA A 36 18.01 10.55 1.12
C ALA A 36 18.19 12.06 1.39
N SER A 37 17.64 12.53 2.50
CA SER A 37 17.93 13.88 3.01
C SER A 37 19.39 13.98 3.50
N ARG A 38 19.88 15.20 3.67
CA ARG A 38 21.24 15.46 4.20
C ARG A 38 21.55 14.76 5.50
N ASN A 39 20.55 14.56 6.36
CA ASN A 39 20.73 13.87 7.64
C ASN A 39 21.10 12.38 7.49
N SER A 40 20.82 11.81 6.34
CA SER A 40 21.11 10.40 6.03
C SER A 40 22.07 10.24 4.85
N LEU A 41 22.82 11.31 4.50
CA LEU A 41 23.80 11.29 3.43
C LEU A 41 24.95 10.31 3.74
N GLY A 42 25.34 9.51 2.76
CA GLY A 42 26.42 8.51 2.91
C GLY A 42 26.02 7.27 3.69
N THR A 43 24.76 7.15 4.14
CA THR A 43 24.26 5.92 4.77
C THR A 43 24.36 4.76 3.78
N GLU A 44 24.90 3.64 4.24
CA GLU A 44 25.00 2.42 3.45
C GLU A 44 23.68 1.64 3.49
N ILE A 45 23.21 1.20 2.33
CA ILE A 45 21.96 0.44 2.16
C ILE A 45 22.23 -0.72 1.20
N SER A 46 21.70 -1.89 1.51
CA SER A 46 21.82 -3.08 0.66
C SER A 46 20.88 -3.01 -0.55
N PHE A 47 21.35 -3.50 -1.68
CA PHE A 47 20.56 -3.83 -2.86
C PHE A 47 21.09 -5.18 -3.38
N GLY A 48 20.43 -6.27 -3.07
CA GLY A 48 20.96 -7.62 -3.21
C GLY A 48 22.32 -7.75 -2.51
N GLU A 49 23.30 -8.25 -3.22
CA GLU A 49 24.68 -8.36 -2.72
C GLU A 49 25.47 -7.04 -2.76
N ARG A 50 24.92 -5.98 -3.36
CA ARG A 50 25.60 -4.69 -3.51
C ARG A 50 25.27 -3.77 -2.35
N THR A 51 26.24 -2.95 -1.95
CA THR A 51 26.02 -1.84 -1.01
C THR A 51 25.98 -0.52 -1.76
N LEU A 52 24.90 0.23 -1.57
CA LEU A 52 24.70 1.56 -2.11
C LEU A 52 24.97 2.60 -1.02
N LYS A 53 25.65 3.71 -1.38
CA LYS A 53 25.72 4.89 -0.52
C LYS A 53 24.66 5.92 -0.94
N THR A 54 23.90 6.41 0.03
CA THR A 54 22.89 7.43 -0.24
C THR A 54 23.51 8.72 -0.75
N LYS A 55 22.89 9.30 -1.79
CA LYS A 55 23.21 10.59 -2.36
C LYS A 55 22.22 11.65 -1.87
N ASP A 56 22.63 12.92 -1.94
CA ASP A 56 21.80 14.06 -1.54
C ASP A 56 20.67 14.31 -2.55
N LEU A 57 19.43 14.23 -2.11
CA LEU A 57 18.25 14.50 -2.91
C LEU A 57 18.18 15.95 -3.41
N ASP A 58 18.68 16.92 -2.63
CA ASP A 58 18.63 18.34 -2.98
C ASP A 58 19.41 18.65 -4.25
N THR A 59 20.58 18.01 -4.42
CA THR A 59 21.52 18.27 -5.51
C THR A 59 21.50 17.24 -6.62
N PHE A 60 20.72 16.16 -6.48
CA PHE A 60 20.70 15.07 -7.45
C PHE A 60 20.12 15.49 -8.79
N ASP A 61 20.80 15.16 -9.88
CA ASP A 61 20.32 15.37 -11.26
C ASP A 61 19.58 14.11 -11.75
N PHE A 62 18.29 14.27 -12.04
CA PHE A 62 17.44 13.20 -12.58
C PHE A 62 17.54 13.01 -14.09
N THR A 63 18.36 13.80 -14.79
CA THR A 63 18.52 13.70 -16.24
C THR A 63 19.07 12.34 -16.65
N GLY A 64 18.38 11.69 -17.60
CA GLY A 64 18.75 10.37 -18.11
C GLY A 64 18.36 9.18 -17.20
N TRP A 65 17.68 9.41 -16.09
CA TRP A 65 17.07 8.34 -15.29
C TRP A 65 15.68 8.00 -15.84
N ASP A 66 15.32 6.72 -15.80
CA ASP A 66 14.07 6.23 -16.40
C ASP A 66 12.90 6.29 -15.41
N ILE A 67 13.09 5.78 -14.21
CA ILE A 67 12.04 5.65 -13.19
C ILE A 67 12.56 6.12 -11.82
N ALA A 68 11.75 6.90 -11.12
CA ALA A 68 12.02 7.30 -9.74
C ALA A 68 10.90 6.82 -8.81
N LEU A 69 11.24 5.93 -7.88
CA LEU A 69 10.35 5.42 -6.84
C LEU A 69 10.42 6.35 -5.62
N PHE A 70 9.33 7.05 -5.31
CA PHE A 70 9.27 8.02 -4.23
C PHE A 70 8.65 7.38 -2.97
N ALA A 71 9.47 7.17 -1.95
CA ALA A 71 9.09 6.67 -0.62
C ALA A 71 9.26 7.75 0.45
N VAL A 72 8.74 8.94 0.18
CA VAL A 72 8.84 10.13 1.05
C VAL A 72 7.45 10.74 1.30
N GLY A 73 7.35 11.63 2.29
CA GLY A 73 6.10 12.32 2.59
C GLY A 73 5.70 13.36 1.53
N SER A 74 4.45 13.81 1.57
CA SER A 74 3.85 14.72 0.57
C SER A 74 4.61 16.02 0.37
N GLU A 75 5.21 16.60 1.41
CA GLU A 75 6.00 17.84 1.27
C GLU A 75 7.27 17.64 0.42
N ALA A 76 8.02 16.58 0.68
CA ALA A 76 9.18 16.25 -0.14
C ALA A 76 8.76 15.86 -1.56
N THR A 77 7.69 15.08 -1.72
CA THR A 77 7.14 14.76 -3.03
C THR A 77 6.78 16.02 -3.82
N LYS A 78 6.10 16.99 -3.18
CA LYS A 78 5.73 18.27 -3.80
C LYS A 78 6.94 19.04 -4.31
N GLN A 79 8.05 18.99 -3.58
CA GLN A 79 9.29 19.68 -3.95
C GLN A 79 10.04 18.98 -5.07
N TYR A 80 10.19 17.65 -5.02
CA TYR A 80 11.14 16.93 -5.87
C TYR A 80 10.50 16.15 -7.03
N ALA A 81 9.26 15.67 -6.92
CA ALA A 81 8.63 14.91 -8.00
C ALA A 81 8.47 15.72 -9.30
N PRO A 82 8.06 17.00 -9.27
CA PRO A 82 8.01 17.81 -10.50
C PRO A 82 9.37 18.00 -11.15
N ARG A 83 10.45 18.06 -10.35
CA ARG A 83 11.82 18.17 -10.87
C ARG A 83 12.25 16.90 -11.61
N ALA A 84 11.98 15.73 -11.03
CA ALA A 84 12.25 14.46 -11.69
C ALA A 84 11.39 14.27 -12.95
N ALA A 85 10.09 14.54 -12.88
CA ALA A 85 9.19 14.45 -14.02
C ALA A 85 9.59 15.36 -15.18
N LYS A 86 10.02 16.59 -14.90
CA LYS A 86 10.47 17.57 -15.90
C LYS A 86 11.77 17.16 -16.60
N SER A 87 12.64 16.39 -15.94
CA SER A 87 13.86 15.85 -16.58
C SER A 87 13.60 14.62 -17.46
N GLY A 88 12.33 14.17 -17.59
CA GLY A 88 11.94 13.00 -18.38
C GLY A 88 11.89 11.68 -17.57
N CYS A 89 12.24 11.72 -16.28
CA CYS A 89 12.14 10.56 -15.40
C CYS A 89 10.67 10.34 -14.98
N VAL A 90 10.16 9.12 -15.10
CA VAL A 90 8.79 8.81 -14.65
C VAL A 90 8.78 8.57 -13.13
N VAL A 91 7.98 9.34 -12.42
CA VAL A 91 7.84 9.25 -10.96
C VAL A 91 6.72 8.28 -10.59
N ILE A 92 7.00 7.36 -9.68
CA ILE A 92 5.99 6.54 -9.00
C ILE A 92 5.95 6.98 -7.54
N ASP A 93 4.88 7.67 -7.14
CA ASP A 93 4.75 8.34 -5.85
C ASP A 93 3.91 7.56 -4.85
N ASN A 94 4.50 7.19 -3.71
CA ASN A 94 3.78 6.56 -2.60
C ASN A 94 3.08 7.54 -1.66
N SER A 95 3.33 8.84 -1.77
CA SER A 95 2.65 9.82 -0.92
C SER A 95 1.17 9.96 -1.30
N SER A 96 0.41 10.65 -0.47
CA SER A 96 -1.00 10.97 -0.78
C SER A 96 -1.18 12.18 -1.70
N LEU A 97 -0.08 12.86 -2.08
CA LEU A 97 -0.14 14.18 -2.72
C LEU A 97 -0.90 14.17 -4.04
N TYR A 98 -0.62 13.20 -4.91
CA TYR A 98 -1.12 13.18 -6.29
C TYR A 98 -2.27 12.20 -6.53
N ARG A 99 -2.68 11.43 -5.54
CA ARG A 99 -3.70 10.39 -5.69
C ARG A 99 -5.04 10.89 -6.22
N TYR A 100 -5.39 12.15 -5.90
CA TYR A 100 -6.70 12.75 -6.25
C TYR A 100 -6.63 13.68 -7.45
N ASP A 101 -5.43 13.92 -8.00
CA ASP A 101 -5.25 14.70 -9.22
C ASP A 101 -5.84 13.93 -10.42
N PRO A 102 -6.80 14.52 -11.19
CA PRO A 102 -7.46 13.85 -12.31
C PRO A 102 -6.51 13.53 -13.47
N ASP A 103 -5.39 14.24 -13.58
CA ASP A 103 -4.39 14.05 -14.62
C ASP A 103 -3.29 13.06 -14.24
N ILE A 104 -3.29 12.55 -13.01
CA ILE A 104 -2.31 11.57 -12.52
C ILE A 104 -3.04 10.24 -12.28
N PRO A 105 -2.63 9.15 -12.95
CA PRO A 105 -3.25 7.86 -12.75
C PRO A 105 -2.90 7.30 -11.36
N LEU A 106 -3.90 6.71 -10.71
CA LEU A 106 -3.79 5.97 -9.45
C LEU A 106 -3.89 4.49 -9.77
N ILE A 107 -2.82 3.72 -9.54
CA ILE A 107 -2.68 2.39 -10.14
C ILE A 107 -2.48 1.28 -9.11
N VAL A 108 -3.27 0.22 -9.29
CA VAL A 108 -3.03 -1.12 -8.75
C VAL A 108 -2.95 -2.07 -9.96
N PRO A 109 -1.77 -2.62 -10.28
CA PRO A 109 -1.57 -3.37 -11.53
C PRO A 109 -2.51 -4.54 -11.76
N GLU A 110 -2.97 -5.21 -10.72
CA GLU A 110 -3.95 -6.30 -10.79
C GLU A 110 -5.39 -5.82 -11.07
N VAL A 111 -5.65 -4.51 -10.90
CA VAL A 111 -7.01 -3.94 -10.92
C VAL A 111 -7.26 -3.07 -12.15
N ASN A 112 -6.39 -2.09 -12.39
CA ASN A 112 -6.59 -1.10 -13.44
C ASN A 112 -5.31 -0.83 -14.26
N PRO A 113 -4.64 -1.87 -14.81
CA PRO A 113 -3.35 -1.73 -15.50
C PRO A 113 -3.39 -0.78 -16.70
N ASP A 114 -4.54 -0.64 -17.36
CA ASP A 114 -4.69 0.22 -18.55
C ASP A 114 -4.60 1.72 -18.21
N ALA A 115 -4.88 2.09 -16.97
CA ALA A 115 -4.75 3.47 -16.51
C ALA A 115 -3.30 4.00 -16.59
N ILE A 116 -2.30 3.11 -16.73
CA ILE A 116 -0.89 3.49 -16.83
C ILE A 116 -0.62 4.43 -18.01
N MET A 117 -1.40 4.33 -19.09
CA MET A 117 -1.22 5.21 -20.27
C MET A 117 -1.44 6.69 -19.94
N GLY A 118 -2.14 7.00 -18.86
CA GLY A 118 -2.34 8.36 -18.36
C GLY A 118 -1.08 9.03 -17.79
N TYR A 119 0.00 8.28 -17.53
CA TYR A 119 1.25 8.81 -16.95
C TYR A 119 1.84 9.96 -17.74
N SER A 120 1.71 9.93 -19.07
CA SER A 120 2.35 10.88 -20.01
C SER A 120 1.89 12.33 -19.83
N LYS A 121 0.77 12.56 -19.18
CA LYS A 121 0.29 13.92 -18.90
C LYS A 121 1.24 14.70 -17.98
N LYS A 122 1.77 14.04 -16.96
CA LYS A 122 2.64 14.69 -15.95
C LYS A 122 3.94 13.93 -15.64
N ASN A 123 4.19 12.78 -16.28
CA ASN A 123 5.27 11.84 -15.94
C ASN A 123 5.25 11.42 -14.47
N ILE A 124 4.07 11.37 -13.87
CA ILE A 124 3.84 10.95 -12.48
C ILE A 124 2.74 9.90 -12.47
N ILE A 125 2.93 8.87 -11.66
CA ILE A 125 1.97 7.83 -11.34
C ILE A 125 1.81 7.81 -9.82
N ALA A 126 0.59 7.78 -9.32
CA ALA A 126 0.31 7.66 -7.90
C ALA A 126 0.11 6.20 -7.48
N ASN A 127 0.72 5.83 -6.36
CA ASN A 127 0.51 4.57 -5.65
C ASN A 127 -0.57 4.79 -4.58
N PRO A 128 -1.58 3.91 -4.44
CA PRO A 128 -2.69 4.11 -3.52
C PRO A 128 -2.31 3.99 -2.03
N ASN A 129 -3.26 4.28 -1.17
CA ASN A 129 -3.21 3.97 0.25
C ASN A 129 -3.05 2.47 0.47
N CYS A 130 -2.33 2.08 1.55
CA CYS A 130 -2.00 0.69 1.81
C CYS A 130 -3.23 -0.20 2.02
N SER A 131 -4.23 0.27 2.77
CA SER A 131 -5.48 -0.46 2.96
C SER A 131 -6.29 -0.50 1.66
N THR A 132 -6.38 0.62 0.93
CA THR A 132 -7.06 0.63 -0.38
C THR A 132 -6.43 -0.37 -1.35
N ALA A 133 -5.09 -0.46 -1.41
CA ALA A 133 -4.40 -1.35 -2.35
C ALA A 133 -4.83 -2.81 -2.19
N GLN A 134 -4.81 -3.35 -0.97
CA GLN A 134 -5.22 -4.72 -0.71
C GLN A 134 -6.73 -4.94 -0.92
N MET A 135 -7.55 -3.98 -0.48
CA MET A 135 -9.01 -4.09 -0.62
C MET A 135 -9.44 -4.14 -2.08
N VAL A 136 -8.92 -3.26 -2.94
CA VAL A 136 -9.35 -3.21 -4.35
C VAL A 136 -8.90 -4.43 -5.15
N VAL A 137 -7.81 -5.09 -4.76
CA VAL A 137 -7.39 -6.38 -5.35
C VAL A 137 -8.46 -7.45 -5.10
N ALA A 138 -9.01 -7.51 -3.88
CA ALA A 138 -10.09 -8.44 -3.55
C ALA A 138 -11.43 -8.05 -4.21
N LEU A 139 -11.73 -6.75 -4.30
CA LEU A 139 -13.02 -6.27 -4.81
C LEU A 139 -13.15 -6.39 -6.34
N LYS A 140 -12.07 -6.14 -7.08
CA LYS A 140 -12.14 -6.02 -8.55
C LYS A 140 -12.70 -7.27 -9.24
N PRO A 141 -12.18 -8.49 -9.02
CA PRO A 141 -12.70 -9.67 -9.68
C PRO A 141 -14.17 -9.96 -9.34
N LEU A 142 -14.59 -9.63 -8.13
CA LEU A 142 -15.99 -9.77 -7.71
C LEU A 142 -16.88 -8.70 -8.34
N HIS A 143 -16.40 -7.46 -8.47
CA HIS A 143 -17.11 -6.38 -9.14
C HIS A 143 -17.34 -6.68 -10.63
N ASP A 144 -16.35 -7.27 -11.31
CA ASP A 144 -16.46 -7.64 -12.71
C ASP A 144 -17.51 -8.73 -12.95
N ARG A 145 -17.77 -9.57 -11.94
CA ARG A 145 -18.75 -10.65 -12.03
C ARG A 145 -20.16 -10.23 -11.62
N ALA A 146 -20.31 -9.45 -10.55
CA ALA A 146 -21.61 -9.20 -9.90
C ALA A 146 -21.84 -7.74 -9.49
N THR A 147 -21.20 -6.79 -10.07
CA THR A 147 -21.31 -5.35 -9.84
C THR A 147 -21.56 -4.97 -8.38
N ILE A 148 -20.54 -4.44 -7.72
CA ILE A 148 -20.63 -4.02 -6.32
C ILE A 148 -21.44 -2.73 -6.18
N LYS A 149 -22.47 -2.74 -5.34
CA LYS A 149 -23.26 -1.58 -4.95
C LYS A 149 -22.66 -0.84 -3.78
N ARG A 150 -22.26 -1.60 -2.74
CA ARG A 150 -21.83 -1.05 -1.46
C ARG A 150 -20.76 -1.91 -0.80
N VAL A 151 -19.81 -1.24 -0.16
CA VAL A 151 -18.78 -1.84 0.68
C VAL A 151 -18.80 -1.20 2.06
N VAL A 152 -18.82 -2.02 3.09
CA VAL A 152 -18.56 -1.63 4.48
C VAL A 152 -17.27 -2.29 4.91
N VAL A 153 -16.30 -1.51 5.32
CA VAL A 153 -15.00 -2.04 5.73
C VAL A 153 -14.58 -1.52 7.09
N SER A 154 -14.13 -2.44 7.94
CA SER A 154 -13.40 -2.10 9.16
C SER A 154 -11.97 -2.57 9.01
N THR A 155 -11.00 -1.64 9.15
CA THR A 155 -9.59 -1.97 9.03
C THR A 155 -8.95 -2.15 10.40
N TYR A 156 -7.96 -3.05 10.48
CA TYR A 156 -7.10 -3.31 11.63
C TYR A 156 -5.66 -3.09 11.16
N GLN A 157 -5.20 -1.82 11.26
CA GLN A 157 -3.94 -1.40 10.64
C GLN A 157 -2.77 -1.45 11.62
N SER A 158 -1.70 -2.11 11.22
CA SER A 158 -0.46 -2.21 11.96
C SER A 158 0.27 -0.87 12.09
N VAL A 159 1.14 -0.76 13.10
CA VAL A 159 1.88 0.48 13.39
C VAL A 159 2.93 0.82 12.32
N SER A 160 3.43 -0.14 11.55
CA SER A 160 4.40 0.11 10.47
C SER A 160 3.91 1.10 9.42
N GLY A 161 2.58 1.22 9.22
CA GLY A 161 1.99 2.23 8.35
C GLY A 161 2.24 3.68 8.78
N SER A 162 2.57 3.91 10.05
CA SER A 162 2.99 5.22 10.59
C SER A 162 4.51 5.40 10.67
N GLY A 163 5.28 4.46 10.13
CA GLY A 163 6.74 4.54 10.05
C GLY A 163 7.48 3.93 11.23
N LYS A 164 8.81 4.09 11.24
CA LYS A 164 9.71 3.48 12.22
C LYS A 164 9.41 3.92 13.66
N GLU A 165 9.15 5.19 13.87
CA GLU A 165 8.89 5.74 15.21
C GLU A 165 7.67 5.09 15.88
N ALA A 166 6.65 4.74 15.10
CA ALA A 166 5.47 4.04 15.59
C ALA A 166 5.75 2.58 15.98
N ILE A 167 6.62 1.91 15.22
CA ILE A 167 7.13 0.58 15.56
C ILE A 167 7.90 0.62 16.88
N ASP A 168 8.81 1.59 17.00
CA ASP A 168 9.62 1.81 18.20
C ASP A 168 8.72 2.18 19.41
N GLU A 169 7.67 2.97 19.21
CA GLU A 169 6.70 3.31 20.26
C GLU A 169 5.95 2.08 20.78
N LEU A 170 5.38 1.26 19.89
CA LEU A 170 4.72 0.02 20.29
C LEU A 170 5.67 -0.92 21.05
N TRP A 171 6.89 -1.09 20.55
CA TRP A 171 7.90 -1.93 21.18
C TRP A 171 8.25 -1.44 22.59
N ASN A 172 8.55 -0.14 22.72
CA ASN A 172 8.97 0.45 24.00
C ASN A 172 7.82 0.49 25.02
N GLN A 173 6.58 0.80 24.59
CA GLN A 173 5.40 0.73 25.46
C GLN A 173 5.17 -0.71 25.94
N THR A 174 5.21 -1.68 25.05
CA THR A 174 5.04 -3.11 25.40
C THR A 174 6.09 -3.54 26.42
N LYS A 175 7.37 -3.23 26.18
CA LYS A 175 8.46 -3.55 27.09
C LYS A 175 8.32 -2.85 28.43
N GLY A 176 7.97 -1.57 28.44
CA GLY A 176 7.81 -0.75 29.64
C GLY A 176 6.71 -1.25 30.58
N MET A 177 5.65 -1.86 30.04
CA MET A 177 4.56 -2.39 30.88
C MET A 177 4.98 -3.58 31.77
N TYR A 178 6.06 -4.26 31.45
CA TYR A 178 6.59 -5.37 32.26
C TYR A 178 7.72 -4.94 33.21
N VAL A 179 8.15 -3.66 33.16
CA VAL A 179 9.24 -3.16 33.99
C VAL A 179 8.73 -1.98 34.81
N PRO A 180 8.55 -2.11 36.14
CA PRO A 180 8.07 -1.02 36.99
C PRO A 180 8.91 0.26 36.84
N GLY A 181 8.26 1.40 36.66
CA GLY A 181 8.91 2.70 36.51
C GLY A 181 9.49 2.98 35.12
N GLN A 182 9.22 2.14 34.13
CA GLN A 182 9.61 2.35 32.73
C GLN A 182 8.40 2.58 31.79
N GLU A 183 7.36 3.18 32.31
CA GLU A 183 6.19 3.55 31.51
C GLU A 183 6.57 4.55 30.40
N VAL A 184 6.14 4.26 29.17
CA VAL A 184 6.43 5.07 27.98
C VAL A 184 5.17 5.81 27.55
N ALA A 185 5.20 7.14 27.67
CA ALA A 185 4.08 7.97 27.21
C ALA A 185 3.93 7.91 25.67
N PRO A 186 2.70 8.01 25.15
CA PRO A 186 2.44 8.14 23.72
C PRO A 186 3.14 9.37 23.13
N LYS A 187 3.72 9.24 21.92
CA LYS A 187 4.37 10.32 21.18
C LYS A 187 3.88 10.39 19.73
N VAL A 188 3.74 9.26 19.08
CA VAL A 188 3.26 9.14 17.71
C VAL A 188 1.74 9.11 17.67
N TYR A 189 1.14 8.39 18.61
CA TYR A 189 -0.30 8.24 18.70
C TYR A 189 -0.89 9.12 19.81
N PRO A 190 -2.19 9.51 19.69
CA PRO A 190 -2.85 10.32 20.72
C PRO A 190 -3.10 9.57 22.04
N LYS A 191 -3.02 8.24 22.00
CA LYS A 191 -3.21 7.34 23.13
C LYS A 191 -2.20 6.19 23.07
N GLN A 192 -1.99 5.50 24.19
CA GLN A 192 -1.20 4.28 24.25
C GLN A 192 -1.68 3.28 23.20
N ILE A 193 -0.74 2.73 22.44
CA ILE A 193 -1.04 1.71 21.43
C ILE A 193 -0.80 0.28 21.94
N ALA A 194 0.16 0.06 22.84
CA ALA A 194 0.42 -1.27 23.39
C ALA A 194 -0.81 -1.80 24.12
N PHE A 195 -1.26 -3.00 23.73
CA PHE A 195 -2.46 -3.68 24.26
C PHE A 195 -3.76 -2.87 24.11
N ASN A 196 -3.86 -2.03 23.09
CA ASN A 196 -5.00 -1.15 22.86
C ASN A 196 -5.34 -1.06 21.37
N VAL A 197 -6.55 -0.57 21.07
CA VAL A 197 -7.00 -0.22 19.72
C VAL A 197 -7.36 1.26 19.67
N ILE A 198 -6.97 1.96 18.61
CA ILE A 198 -7.20 3.39 18.45
C ILE A 198 -8.05 3.60 17.19
N PRO A 199 -9.36 3.96 17.33
CA PRO A 199 -10.27 4.16 16.20
C PRO A 199 -10.09 5.56 15.59
N GLN A 200 -8.85 5.90 15.29
CA GLN A 200 -8.46 7.15 14.63
C GLN A 200 -7.14 6.94 13.89
N ILE A 201 -7.17 7.08 12.58
CA ILE A 201 -5.98 7.13 11.74
C ILE A 201 -6.04 8.40 10.89
N ASP A 202 -4.98 9.23 10.99
CA ASP A 202 -4.92 10.56 10.39
C ASP A 202 -5.88 11.56 11.11
N VAL A 203 -6.09 12.74 10.54
CA VAL A 203 -6.89 13.82 11.12
C VAL A 203 -8.39 13.61 10.91
N PHE A 204 -9.21 14.14 11.81
CA PHE A 204 -10.66 14.19 11.60
C PHE A 204 -11.03 15.22 10.54
N MET A 205 -12.06 14.90 9.77
CA MET A 205 -12.70 15.76 8.79
C MET A 205 -14.02 16.32 9.34
N ASP A 206 -14.60 17.31 8.67
CA ASP A 206 -15.80 18.03 9.14
C ASP A 206 -17.04 17.13 9.28
N ASP A 207 -17.10 16.03 8.52
CA ASP A 207 -18.18 15.04 8.58
C ASP A 207 -18.02 13.99 9.70
N GLY A 208 -16.95 14.09 10.49
CA GLY A 208 -16.63 13.18 11.57
C GLY A 208 -15.86 11.93 11.13
N SER A 209 -15.64 11.71 9.85
CA SER A 209 -14.73 10.68 9.36
C SER A 209 -13.27 11.09 9.57
N THR A 210 -12.35 10.12 9.50
CA THR A 210 -10.93 10.44 9.43
C THR A 210 -10.48 10.54 7.97
N LYS A 211 -9.38 11.25 7.74
CA LYS A 211 -8.79 11.36 6.41
C LYS A 211 -8.40 9.99 5.83
N GLU A 212 -8.02 9.03 6.68
CA GLU A 212 -7.74 7.66 6.24
C GLU A 212 -8.99 6.97 5.68
N GLU A 213 -10.13 7.11 6.36
CA GLU A 213 -11.42 6.59 5.90
C GLU A 213 -11.85 7.23 4.58
N TRP A 214 -11.67 8.54 4.47
CA TRP A 214 -11.95 9.28 3.24
C TRP A 214 -11.07 8.80 2.07
N LYS A 215 -9.77 8.51 2.32
CA LYS A 215 -8.88 7.95 1.29
C LYS A 215 -9.42 6.63 0.74
N MET A 216 -9.87 5.73 1.59
CA MET A 216 -10.44 4.46 1.14
C MET A 216 -11.66 4.66 0.24
N VAL A 217 -12.53 5.61 0.59
CA VAL A 217 -13.71 5.96 -0.24
C VAL A 217 -13.29 6.54 -1.58
N ALA A 218 -12.45 7.58 -1.58
CA ALA A 218 -12.08 8.32 -2.79
C ALA A 218 -11.23 7.48 -3.75
N GLU A 219 -10.27 6.72 -3.22
CA GLU A 219 -9.36 5.91 -4.01
C GLU A 219 -10.06 4.69 -4.62
N THR A 220 -10.95 4.00 -3.89
CA THR A 220 -11.75 2.89 -4.43
C THR A 220 -12.58 3.35 -5.63
N LYS A 221 -13.23 4.51 -5.52
CA LYS A 221 -14.00 5.10 -6.62
C LYS A 221 -13.15 5.46 -7.82
N LYS A 222 -11.93 5.92 -7.62
CA LYS A 222 -11.00 6.28 -8.70
C LYS A 222 -10.40 5.04 -9.38
N ILE A 223 -10.15 3.96 -8.63
CA ILE A 223 -9.47 2.77 -9.11
C ILE A 223 -10.45 1.78 -9.77
N ILE A 224 -11.64 1.55 -9.18
CA ILE A 224 -12.61 0.56 -9.66
C ILE A 224 -13.79 1.22 -10.38
N ASP A 225 -14.72 1.81 -9.61
CA ASP A 225 -15.93 2.46 -10.14
C ASP A 225 -16.41 3.55 -9.20
N LYS A 226 -16.68 4.73 -9.77
CA LYS A 226 -17.21 5.92 -9.06
C LYS A 226 -18.56 5.70 -8.39
N ASN A 227 -19.32 4.72 -8.82
CA ASN A 227 -20.67 4.43 -8.33
C ASN A 227 -20.67 3.57 -7.05
N ILE A 228 -19.59 2.89 -6.73
CA ILE A 228 -19.48 2.07 -5.51
C ILE A 228 -19.64 2.96 -4.28
N LYS A 229 -20.59 2.61 -3.41
CA LYS A 229 -20.77 3.27 -2.11
C LYS A 229 -19.85 2.60 -1.11
N VAL A 230 -18.94 3.35 -0.53
CA VAL A 230 -17.97 2.83 0.47
C VAL A 230 -18.14 3.56 1.78
N THR A 231 -18.13 2.85 2.89
CA THR A 231 -17.96 3.40 4.23
C THR A 231 -16.88 2.60 4.95
N ALA A 232 -15.99 3.30 5.65
CA ALA A 232 -14.85 2.71 6.31
C ALA A 232 -14.78 3.15 7.77
N THR A 233 -14.29 2.26 8.64
CA THR A 233 -13.84 2.57 9.99
C THR A 233 -12.40 2.10 10.12
N CYS A 234 -11.46 3.04 10.28
CA CYS A 234 -10.04 2.72 10.30
C CYS A 234 -9.49 2.71 11.72
N VAL A 235 -8.97 1.54 12.14
CA VAL A 235 -8.50 1.31 13.51
C VAL A 235 -7.01 0.96 13.51
N ARG A 236 -6.22 1.65 14.32
CA ARG A 236 -4.83 1.27 14.61
C ARG A 236 -4.79 0.20 15.68
N VAL A 237 -4.09 -0.90 15.41
CA VAL A 237 -3.96 -2.04 16.31
C VAL A 237 -2.51 -2.28 16.70
N PRO A 238 -2.23 -2.96 17.85
CA PRO A 238 -0.88 -3.20 18.35
C PRO A 238 -0.20 -4.38 17.62
N VAL A 239 -0.13 -4.29 16.32
CA VAL A 239 0.51 -5.23 15.39
C VAL A 239 1.64 -4.49 14.69
N PHE A 240 2.82 -5.11 14.55
CA PHE A 240 3.97 -4.44 13.97
C PHE A 240 3.84 -4.24 12.46
N VAL A 241 3.53 -5.30 11.71
CA VAL A 241 3.40 -5.30 10.25
C VAL A 241 2.17 -6.13 9.85
N GLY A 242 1.56 -5.79 8.72
CA GLY A 242 0.38 -6.45 8.18
C GLY A 242 -0.92 -5.74 8.54
N HIS A 243 -1.69 -5.34 7.53
CA HIS A 243 -3.03 -4.77 7.70
C HIS A 243 -4.07 -5.84 7.45
N SER A 244 -5.11 -5.81 8.27
CA SER A 244 -6.28 -6.69 8.11
C SER A 244 -7.54 -5.86 7.89
N GLU A 245 -8.51 -6.43 7.21
CA GLU A 245 -9.78 -5.80 6.91
C GLU A 245 -10.93 -6.80 7.00
N ALA A 246 -11.97 -6.44 7.74
CA ALA A 246 -13.27 -7.09 7.68
C ALA A 246 -14.12 -6.34 6.66
N ILE A 247 -14.46 -7.01 5.56
CA ILE A 247 -15.14 -6.40 4.42
C ILE A 247 -16.51 -7.05 4.26
N ASN A 248 -17.56 -6.23 4.22
CA ASN A 248 -18.92 -6.62 3.83
C ASN A 248 -19.24 -5.97 2.48
N ILE A 249 -19.70 -6.76 1.54
CA ILE A 249 -19.93 -6.35 0.16
C ILE A 249 -21.40 -6.66 -0.20
N GLU A 250 -22.10 -5.65 -0.73
CA GLU A 250 -23.42 -5.81 -1.32
C GLU A 250 -23.31 -5.69 -2.85
N PHE A 251 -23.88 -6.64 -3.57
CA PHE A 251 -23.88 -6.73 -5.03
C PHE A 251 -25.24 -6.38 -5.65
N GLU A 252 -25.25 -6.09 -6.94
CA GLU A 252 -26.50 -5.97 -7.71
C GLU A 252 -27.12 -7.35 -7.96
N ASP A 253 -26.29 -8.31 -8.36
CA ASP A 253 -26.69 -9.67 -8.64
C ASP A 253 -26.24 -10.64 -7.54
N PHE A 254 -26.97 -11.73 -7.38
CA PHE A 254 -26.59 -12.78 -6.43
C PHE A 254 -25.30 -13.47 -6.88
N ILE A 255 -24.43 -13.70 -5.91
CA ILE A 255 -23.22 -14.51 -6.03
C ILE A 255 -23.09 -15.34 -4.76
N ASP A 256 -22.88 -16.64 -4.91
CA ASP A 256 -22.70 -17.52 -3.76
C ASP A 256 -21.25 -17.58 -3.28
N GLU A 257 -21.05 -18.08 -2.08
CA GLU A 257 -19.73 -18.09 -1.43
C GLU A 257 -18.72 -19.03 -2.12
N GLU A 258 -19.16 -20.10 -2.80
CA GLU A 258 -18.25 -20.99 -3.54
C GLU A 258 -17.80 -20.31 -4.83
N GLU A 259 -18.72 -19.66 -5.55
CA GLU A 259 -18.37 -18.86 -6.72
C GLU A 259 -17.39 -17.74 -6.36
N VAL A 260 -17.58 -17.07 -5.21
CA VAL A 260 -16.62 -16.06 -4.70
C VAL A 260 -15.25 -16.67 -4.44
N ARG A 261 -15.17 -17.86 -3.82
CA ARG A 261 -13.91 -18.57 -3.59
C ARG A 261 -13.19 -18.90 -4.89
N ASP A 262 -13.91 -19.40 -5.85
CA ASP A 262 -13.33 -19.80 -7.15
C ASP A 262 -12.82 -18.58 -7.93
N ILE A 263 -13.59 -17.51 -8.00
CA ILE A 263 -13.15 -16.26 -8.63
C ILE A 263 -11.87 -15.72 -7.96
N LEU A 264 -11.83 -15.69 -6.63
CA LEU A 264 -10.68 -15.16 -5.90
C LEU A 264 -9.44 -16.07 -5.99
N ARG A 265 -9.60 -17.39 -6.14
CA ARG A 265 -8.48 -18.32 -6.37
C ARG A 265 -7.78 -18.09 -7.71
N GLU A 266 -8.54 -17.71 -8.73
CA GLU A 266 -8.02 -17.44 -10.07
C GLU A 266 -7.51 -15.99 -10.23
N ALA A 267 -7.82 -15.12 -9.29
CA ALA A 267 -7.48 -13.71 -9.38
C ALA A 267 -6.00 -13.45 -9.13
N PRO A 268 -5.34 -12.56 -9.91
CA PRO A 268 -3.94 -12.25 -9.75
C PRO A 268 -3.66 -11.58 -8.39
N GLY A 269 -2.58 -12.01 -7.72
CA GLY A 269 -2.13 -11.42 -6.47
C GLY A 269 -2.94 -11.84 -5.23
N ILE A 270 -3.87 -12.80 -5.37
CA ILE A 270 -4.70 -13.31 -4.27
C ILE A 270 -4.31 -14.75 -3.93
N LEU A 271 -4.27 -15.04 -2.63
CA LEU A 271 -4.25 -16.40 -2.08
C LEU A 271 -5.45 -16.59 -1.14
N VAL A 272 -6.29 -17.58 -1.45
CA VAL A 272 -7.45 -17.94 -0.64
C VAL A 272 -7.07 -19.03 0.36
N VAL A 273 -7.10 -18.69 1.65
CA VAL A 273 -6.93 -19.61 2.77
C VAL A 273 -8.20 -19.55 3.62
N ASP A 274 -9.18 -20.35 3.27
CA ASP A 274 -10.53 -20.29 3.84
C ASP A 274 -11.03 -21.69 4.21
N LYS A 275 -10.60 -22.18 5.37
CA LYS A 275 -11.07 -23.45 5.94
C LYS A 275 -11.96 -23.17 7.15
N ARG A 276 -13.07 -23.90 7.25
CA ARG A 276 -14.01 -23.79 8.38
C ARG A 276 -13.57 -24.64 9.57
N GLU A 277 -12.32 -24.41 10.02
CA GLU A 277 -11.69 -25.08 11.14
C GLU A 277 -10.88 -24.07 11.99
N PRO A 278 -10.53 -24.38 13.25
CA PRO A 278 -9.65 -23.52 14.04
C PRO A 278 -8.32 -23.26 13.33
N GLY A 279 -7.96 -21.97 13.17
CA GLY A 279 -6.74 -21.56 12.46
C GLY A 279 -6.82 -21.61 10.93
N GLY A 280 -7.96 -21.91 10.34
CA GLY A 280 -8.15 -22.01 8.87
C GLY A 280 -8.25 -20.67 8.15
N TYR A 281 -7.54 -19.64 8.62
CA TYR A 281 -7.50 -18.27 8.09
C TYR A 281 -6.11 -17.68 8.29
N VAL A 282 -5.81 -16.57 7.62
CA VAL A 282 -4.52 -15.86 7.71
C VAL A 282 -4.63 -14.65 8.62
N THR A 283 -3.60 -14.44 9.43
CA THR A 283 -3.45 -13.29 10.33
C THR A 283 -2.27 -12.40 9.88
N PRO A 284 -2.14 -11.17 10.41
CA PRO A 284 -1.03 -10.29 10.03
C PRO A 284 0.37 -10.88 10.21
N VAL A 285 0.59 -11.67 11.26
CA VAL A 285 1.91 -12.25 11.54
C VAL A 285 2.37 -13.21 10.43
N GLU A 286 1.42 -13.89 9.79
CA GLU A 286 1.69 -14.89 8.75
C GLU A 286 1.91 -14.26 7.36
N CYS A 287 1.40 -13.05 7.13
CA CYS A 287 1.53 -12.39 5.84
C CYS A 287 2.82 -11.56 5.67
N VAL A 288 3.58 -11.36 6.76
CA VAL A 288 4.80 -10.54 6.70
C VAL A 288 5.81 -11.14 5.75
N GLY A 289 6.30 -10.33 4.81
CA GLY A 289 7.26 -10.75 3.80
C GLY A 289 6.65 -11.46 2.59
N ASP A 290 5.33 -11.65 2.53
CA ASP A 290 4.66 -12.23 1.36
C ASP A 290 4.18 -11.14 0.38
N TYR A 291 4.01 -11.52 -0.88
CA TYR A 291 3.50 -10.63 -1.94
C TYR A 291 1.99 -10.68 -2.07
N ALA A 292 1.36 -11.72 -1.55
CA ALA A 292 -0.06 -11.97 -1.75
C ALA A 292 -0.96 -11.09 -0.88
N THR A 293 -2.16 -10.86 -1.40
CA THR A 293 -3.33 -10.48 -0.62
C THR A 293 -4.07 -11.75 -0.23
N PHE A 294 -4.10 -12.05 1.06
CA PHE A 294 -4.75 -13.25 1.59
C PHE A 294 -6.22 -13.00 1.85
N ILE A 295 -7.08 -13.90 1.38
CA ILE A 295 -8.52 -13.85 1.63
C ILE A 295 -8.94 -15.09 2.43
N SER A 296 -9.71 -14.83 3.47
CA SER A 296 -10.24 -15.84 4.38
C SER A 296 -11.67 -15.47 4.81
N ARG A 297 -12.34 -16.38 5.54
CA ARG A 297 -13.64 -16.14 6.18
C ARG A 297 -14.72 -15.69 5.20
N ILE A 298 -14.70 -16.23 3.97
CA ILE A 298 -15.72 -16.00 2.95
C ILE A 298 -17.01 -16.67 3.38
N ARG A 299 -18.10 -15.88 3.45
CA ARG A 299 -19.41 -16.36 3.85
C ARG A 299 -20.51 -15.44 3.37
N GLN A 300 -21.68 -16.00 3.15
CA GLN A 300 -22.87 -15.22 2.82
C GLN A 300 -23.25 -14.28 3.98
N ASP A 301 -23.75 -13.10 3.68
CA ASP A 301 -24.39 -12.22 4.64
C ASP A 301 -25.91 -12.45 4.59
N SER A 302 -26.45 -13.07 5.62
CA SER A 302 -27.88 -13.39 5.70
C SER A 302 -28.78 -12.18 6.01
N THR A 303 -28.19 -11.01 6.22
CA THR A 303 -28.93 -9.79 6.60
C THR A 303 -29.30 -8.92 5.41
N ILE A 304 -28.71 -9.18 4.24
CA ILE A 304 -29.00 -8.51 2.96
C ILE A 304 -29.11 -9.55 1.84
N GLU A 305 -29.84 -9.21 0.77
CA GLU A 305 -30.18 -10.15 -0.30
C GLU A 305 -28.96 -10.69 -1.04
N ASN A 306 -28.03 -9.83 -1.43
CA ASN A 306 -26.86 -10.17 -2.23
C ASN A 306 -25.55 -9.76 -1.52
N GLY A 307 -25.32 -10.32 -0.33
CA GLY A 307 -24.22 -9.93 0.53
C GLY A 307 -23.17 -10.99 0.78
N ILE A 308 -21.91 -10.59 0.78
CA ILE A 308 -20.75 -11.41 1.14
C ILE A 308 -19.91 -10.69 2.20
N ASN A 309 -19.48 -11.46 3.18
CA ASN A 309 -18.45 -11.06 4.13
C ASN A 309 -17.15 -11.81 3.83
N LEU A 310 -16.03 -11.12 3.95
CA LEU A 310 -14.69 -11.70 3.86
C LEU A 310 -13.69 -11.02 4.79
N TRP A 311 -12.58 -11.68 5.01
CA TRP A 311 -11.42 -11.19 5.75
C TRP A 311 -10.23 -11.10 4.78
N CYS A 312 -9.63 -9.92 4.70
CA CYS A 312 -8.50 -9.61 3.83
C CYS A 312 -7.29 -9.24 4.67
N VAL A 313 -6.13 -9.80 4.35
CA VAL A 313 -4.86 -9.53 5.05
C VAL A 313 -3.74 -9.40 4.04
N SER A 314 -2.85 -8.43 4.23
CA SER A 314 -1.66 -8.26 3.37
C SER A 314 -0.54 -7.56 4.14
N ASP A 315 0.70 -7.79 3.72
CA ASP A 315 1.85 -6.99 4.16
C ASP A 315 1.71 -5.56 3.60
N ASN A 316 1.46 -4.61 4.51
CA ASN A 316 1.23 -3.22 4.15
C ASN A 316 2.48 -2.48 3.65
N LEU A 317 3.67 -2.97 3.96
CA LEU A 317 4.93 -2.44 3.42
C LEU A 317 5.20 -2.98 2.01
N ARG A 318 4.73 -4.19 1.71
CA ARG A 318 4.85 -4.85 0.40
C ARG A 318 3.67 -4.44 -0.49
N LYS A 319 2.57 -5.22 -0.50
CA LYS A 319 1.43 -4.91 -1.41
C LYS A 319 0.82 -3.55 -1.17
N GLY A 320 0.79 -3.10 0.06
CA GLY A 320 0.29 -1.76 0.41
C GLY A 320 1.18 -0.59 -0.04
N ALA A 321 2.46 -0.82 -0.38
CA ALA A 321 3.42 0.24 -0.69
C ALA A 321 4.48 -0.19 -1.70
N ALA A 322 5.59 -0.80 -1.24
CA ALA A 322 6.78 -1.03 -2.05
C ALA A 322 6.53 -2.00 -3.21
N LEU A 323 5.85 -3.12 -2.96
CA LEU A 323 5.55 -4.09 -4.01
C LEU A 323 4.65 -3.48 -5.09
N ASN A 324 3.58 -2.79 -4.71
CA ASN A 324 2.70 -2.18 -5.69
C ASN A 324 3.44 -1.14 -6.56
N ALA A 325 4.35 -0.36 -5.96
CA ALA A 325 5.18 0.59 -6.69
C ALA A 325 6.15 -0.10 -7.67
N VAL A 326 6.79 -1.21 -7.26
CA VAL A 326 7.65 -2.01 -8.14
C VAL A 326 6.84 -2.67 -9.25
N GLN A 327 5.66 -3.22 -8.96
CA GLN A 327 4.75 -3.77 -9.97
C GLN A 327 4.28 -2.71 -10.98
N ILE A 328 4.06 -1.45 -10.54
CA ILE A 328 3.80 -0.32 -11.45
C ILE A 328 5.02 -0.07 -12.33
N ALA A 329 6.25 -0.11 -11.79
CA ALA A 329 7.47 0.03 -12.58
C ALA A 329 7.62 -1.10 -13.62
N GLU A 330 7.33 -2.34 -13.26
CA GLU A 330 7.29 -3.47 -14.20
C GLU A 330 6.26 -3.27 -15.31
N LEU A 331 5.06 -2.84 -14.95
CA LEU A 331 3.98 -2.56 -15.90
C LEU A 331 4.38 -1.44 -16.87
N LEU A 332 5.00 -0.36 -16.33
CA LEU A 332 5.53 0.75 -17.11
C LEU A 332 6.62 0.28 -18.08
N GLY A 333 7.54 -0.54 -17.59
CA GLY A 333 8.60 -1.12 -18.40
C GLY A 333 8.06 -1.94 -19.58
N ARG A 334 7.16 -2.87 -19.29
CA ARG A 334 6.57 -3.75 -20.30
C ARG A 334 5.72 -3.03 -21.33
N ARG A 335 4.87 -2.09 -20.91
CA ARG A 335 3.86 -1.46 -21.79
C ARG A 335 4.34 -0.19 -22.48
N VAL A 336 5.25 0.54 -21.86
CA VAL A 336 5.59 1.91 -22.27
C VAL A 336 7.05 2.06 -22.64
N LEU A 337 7.97 1.86 -21.71
CA LEU A 337 9.38 2.16 -21.92
C LEU A 337 10.10 1.15 -22.81
N LYS A 338 9.65 -0.10 -22.83
CA LYS A 338 10.10 -1.18 -23.74
C LYS A 338 11.61 -1.34 -23.87
N LYS A 339 12.35 -1.22 -22.78
CA LYS A 339 13.81 -1.41 -22.75
C LYS A 339 14.23 -2.84 -22.36
N GLY A 340 13.32 -3.62 -21.82
CA GLY A 340 13.56 -4.99 -21.35
C GLY A 340 13.23 -6.06 -22.37
#